data_eb4db57babced2dd4646563faaee9fbf
#
_entry.id   eb4db57babced2dd4646563faaee9fbf
#
_cell.length_a   1.000
_cell.length_b   1.000
_cell.length_c   1.000
_cell.angle_alpha   90.00
_cell.angle_beta   90.00
_cell.angle_gamma   90.00
#
_symmetry.space_group_name_H-M   'P 1'
#
loop_
_entity.id
_entity.type
_entity.pdbx_description
1 polymer ?
#
loop_
_entity_poly.entity_id
_entity_poly.type
_entity_poly.pdbx_seq_one_letter_code
_entity_poly.pdbx_strand_id
1 'polypeptide(L)'
;MKIVVFNKSVEWDAGGLSLEPKVPYLLENQGVPGLLHKVKGDGEVRDANTRWRVDEMDAEPDRAWKILVVRAGGAGDILYTTPLLKELKRRYPNCKITYCAGARLPWLVAHNPSVDSFIQYPLRLSDCAGYDQILNLEGAIEGNTTDHAVDCFAKVAGITPLDRSYVLNLNPVKVGQASNFIPRHGRYRVAIQPRASSPVRTYPDSLMSQVVRELMGRDIQCVIVAEHGSIITPNDWFPKTVNLAMVKIPLSWEDSLCVVSHCDAALAVDSSLIPFASAMGKPTVGIWGSFKHDLRVMDGARHIPIYGKGVCRLAPCMHHPGCSTTFPEGGHCNVSGICEELASIKPRDIADAVEKACQP
;
A
#
# COMPACT_ATOMS: atom_id res chain seq x y z
N MET A 1 -2.50 19.27 5.80
CA MET A 1 -1.02 19.43 5.85
C MET A 1 -0.65 20.63 6.71
N LYS A 2 0.56 20.63 7.23
CA LYS A 2 1.13 21.77 7.99
C LYS A 2 2.33 22.32 7.25
N ILE A 3 2.52 23.63 7.27
CA ILE A 3 3.79 24.24 6.91
C ILE A 3 4.66 24.20 8.15
N VAL A 4 5.83 23.60 8.06
CA VAL A 4 6.76 23.44 9.19
C VAL A 4 8.10 24.03 8.81
N VAL A 5 8.64 24.88 9.69
CA VAL A 5 9.98 25.46 9.57
C VAL A 5 10.78 25.01 10.79
N PHE A 6 11.86 24.30 10.58
CA PHE A 6 12.76 23.85 11.64
C PHE A 6 13.93 24.83 11.79
N ASN A 7 14.37 25.09 13.01
CA ASN A 7 15.56 25.92 13.24
C ASN A 7 16.86 25.12 13.16
N LYS A 8 16.77 23.79 13.21
CA LYS A 8 17.90 22.86 13.06
C LYS A 8 17.58 21.80 12.00
N SER A 9 18.62 21.19 11.43
CA SER A 9 18.45 20.04 10.55
C SER A 9 17.77 18.88 11.26
N VAL A 10 16.82 18.23 10.58
CA VAL A 10 16.05 17.09 11.09
C VAL A 10 16.14 15.94 10.10
N GLU A 11 16.54 14.76 10.55
CA GLU A 11 16.49 13.56 9.72
C GLU A 11 15.05 13.08 9.55
N TRP A 12 14.64 12.87 8.31
CA TRP A 12 13.38 12.28 7.93
C TRP A 12 13.54 10.77 7.77
N ASP A 13 12.96 9.99 8.67
CA ASP A 13 13.18 8.53 8.73
C ASP A 13 12.74 7.77 7.47
N ALA A 14 11.77 8.28 6.73
CA ALA A 14 11.19 7.61 5.57
C ALA A 14 12.07 7.58 4.30
N GLY A 15 13.33 7.98 4.38
CA GLY A 15 14.18 7.98 3.18
C GLY A 15 15.63 8.42 3.40
N GLY A 16 16.06 8.60 4.65
CA GLY A 16 17.42 9.09 4.95
C GLY A 16 17.64 10.54 4.50
N LEU A 17 16.55 11.33 4.35
CA LEU A 17 16.61 12.74 3.98
C LEU A 17 16.80 13.60 5.22
N SER A 18 17.66 14.60 5.09
CA SER A 18 17.78 15.65 6.09
C SER A 18 16.98 16.87 5.67
N LEU A 19 16.07 17.34 6.53
CA LEU A 19 15.35 18.60 6.34
C LEU A 19 16.26 19.76 6.70
N GLU A 20 16.42 20.69 5.79
CA GLU A 20 17.30 21.85 5.98
C GLU A 20 16.72 22.84 6.99
N PRO A 21 17.53 23.47 7.84
CA PRO A 21 17.06 24.47 8.79
C PRO A 21 16.55 25.72 8.04
N LYS A 22 15.51 26.35 8.62
CA LYS A 22 14.87 27.57 8.11
C LYS A 22 14.22 27.46 6.73
N VAL A 23 14.15 26.24 6.15
CA VAL A 23 13.38 25.98 4.92
C VAL A 23 11.96 25.57 5.31
N PRO A 24 10.90 26.21 4.75
CA PRO A 24 9.53 25.78 5.00
C PRO A 24 9.19 24.51 4.22
N TYR A 25 8.72 23.49 4.93
CA TYR A 25 8.25 22.22 4.37
C TYR A 25 6.75 22.07 4.52
N LEU A 26 6.15 21.39 3.55
CA LEU A 26 4.76 20.98 3.58
C LEU A 26 4.70 19.51 4.06
N LEU A 27 4.20 19.28 5.26
CA LEU A 27 4.17 17.97 5.91
C LEU A 27 2.75 17.54 6.24
N GLU A 28 2.52 16.22 6.29
CA GLU A 28 1.29 15.67 6.80
C GLU A 28 1.12 15.92 8.31
N ASN A 29 -0.13 16.05 8.77
CA ASN A 29 -0.42 16.39 10.16
C ASN A 29 0.13 15.37 11.16
N GLN A 30 0.15 14.08 10.80
CA GLN A 30 0.57 13.00 11.70
C GLN A 30 2.09 12.95 11.93
N GLY A 31 2.88 13.31 10.92
CA GLY A 31 4.34 13.32 11.02
C GLY A 31 4.92 14.48 11.83
N VAL A 32 4.21 15.59 11.89
CA VAL A 32 4.70 16.85 12.52
C VAL A 32 5.04 16.71 14.00
N PRO A 33 4.20 16.10 14.87
CA PRO A 33 4.53 15.97 16.29
C PRO A 33 5.82 15.20 16.55
N GLY A 34 6.04 14.09 15.81
CA GLY A 34 7.26 13.29 15.94
C GLY A 34 8.52 14.04 15.53
N LEU A 35 8.45 14.82 14.45
CA LEU A 35 9.57 15.65 14.01
C LEU A 35 9.86 16.81 14.96
N LEU A 36 8.83 17.48 15.46
CA LEU A 36 9.00 18.53 16.48
C LEU A 36 9.61 17.98 17.78
N HIS A 37 9.24 16.75 18.17
CA HIS A 37 9.86 16.10 19.32
C HIS A 37 11.37 15.89 19.12
N LYS A 38 11.81 15.48 17.90
CA LYS A 38 13.24 15.30 17.57
C LYS A 38 14.05 16.59 17.74
N VAL A 39 13.45 17.74 17.46
CA VAL A 39 14.09 19.07 17.63
C VAL A 39 13.70 19.75 18.95
N LYS A 40 13.13 19.05 19.91
CA LYS A 40 12.69 19.60 21.21
C LYS A 40 11.73 20.80 21.07
N GLY A 41 10.83 20.74 20.08
CA GLY A 41 9.87 21.81 19.80
C GLY A 41 10.47 23.04 19.09
N ASP A 42 11.72 23.00 18.65
CA ASP A 42 12.39 24.12 17.99
C ASP A 42 11.99 24.23 16.52
N GLY A 43 10.80 24.75 16.26
CA GLY A 43 10.24 24.95 14.93
C GLY A 43 8.90 25.67 14.96
N GLU A 44 8.55 26.29 13.84
CA GLU A 44 7.25 26.94 13.62
C GLU A 44 6.31 26.00 12.85
N VAL A 45 5.03 25.95 13.23
CA VAL A 45 3.99 25.16 12.58
C VAL A 45 2.81 26.04 12.22
N ARG A 46 2.40 26.01 10.96
CA ARG A 46 1.21 26.72 10.47
C ARG A 46 0.33 25.78 9.64
N ASP A 47 -0.97 26.06 9.59
CA ASP A 47 -1.88 25.36 8.67
C ASP A 47 -1.55 25.70 7.22
N ALA A 48 -1.52 24.68 6.36
CA ALA A 48 -1.33 24.87 4.93
C ALA A 48 -2.69 24.91 4.24
N ASN A 49 -3.02 26.01 3.59
CA ASN A 49 -4.14 26.06 2.66
C ASN A 49 -3.69 25.44 1.34
N THR A 50 -4.12 24.22 1.06
CA THR A 50 -3.94 23.61 -0.26
C THR A 50 -4.97 24.21 -1.23
N ARG A 51 -4.52 24.58 -2.42
CA ARG A 51 -5.39 25.15 -3.45
C ARG A 51 -5.95 24.02 -4.31
N TRP A 52 -7.21 23.64 -4.09
CA TRP A 52 -7.93 22.70 -4.93
C TRP A 52 -9.34 23.23 -5.22
N ARG A 53 -9.65 23.46 -6.50
CA ARG A 53 -10.89 24.07 -6.97
C ARG A 53 -11.38 23.36 -8.22
N VAL A 54 -12.21 22.34 -8.04
CA VAL A 54 -12.80 21.55 -9.13
C VAL A 54 -13.73 22.39 -9.99
N ASP A 55 -14.50 23.29 -9.38
CA ASP A 55 -15.38 24.23 -10.05
C ASP A 55 -14.65 25.17 -11.02
N GLU A 56 -13.47 25.68 -10.65
CA GLU A 56 -12.61 26.45 -11.55
C GLU A 56 -12.13 25.60 -12.73
N MET A 57 -11.78 24.32 -12.47
CA MET A 57 -11.31 23.41 -13.51
C MET A 57 -12.44 23.00 -14.45
N ASP A 58 -13.66 22.79 -13.94
CA ASP A 58 -14.84 22.45 -14.73
C ASP A 58 -15.30 23.60 -15.63
N ALA A 59 -15.04 24.85 -15.24
CA ALA A 59 -15.29 26.02 -16.07
C ALA A 59 -14.32 26.12 -17.26
N GLU A 60 -13.12 25.56 -17.15
CA GLU A 60 -12.07 25.61 -18.18
C GLU A 60 -11.46 24.19 -18.41
N PRO A 61 -12.23 23.19 -18.87
CA PRO A 61 -11.76 21.79 -18.92
C PRO A 61 -10.59 21.57 -19.89
N ASP A 62 -10.46 22.40 -20.92
CA ASP A 62 -9.42 22.31 -21.95
C ASP A 62 -8.15 23.08 -21.59
N ARG A 63 -8.14 23.80 -20.48
CA ARG A 63 -6.95 24.51 -20.00
C ARG A 63 -5.86 23.53 -19.60
N ALA A 64 -4.60 23.90 -19.91
CA ALA A 64 -3.43 23.14 -19.50
C ALA A 64 -3.10 23.32 -18.01
N TRP A 65 -3.99 22.84 -17.13
CA TRP A 65 -3.84 22.92 -15.68
C TRP A 65 -2.57 22.21 -15.21
N LYS A 66 -1.80 22.85 -14.35
CA LYS A 66 -0.67 22.24 -13.64
C LYS A 66 -1.15 21.77 -12.27
N ILE A 67 -1.27 20.46 -12.11
CA ILE A 67 -1.82 19.82 -10.92
C ILE A 67 -0.72 19.13 -10.14
N LEU A 68 -0.58 19.45 -8.86
CA LEU A 68 0.23 18.68 -7.91
C LEU A 68 -0.69 17.77 -7.09
N VAL A 69 -0.51 16.45 -7.20
CA VAL A 69 -1.20 15.46 -6.36
C VAL A 69 -0.24 14.97 -5.30
N VAL A 70 -0.65 15.00 -4.05
CA VAL A 70 0.20 14.64 -2.91
C VAL A 70 -0.37 13.44 -2.16
N ARG A 71 0.33 12.32 -2.20
CA ARG A 71 0.13 11.15 -1.33
C ARG A 71 1.48 10.48 -1.09
N ALA A 72 2.08 10.71 0.07
CA ALA A 72 3.45 10.30 0.38
C ALA A 72 3.56 8.86 0.86
N GLY A 73 2.56 8.37 1.60
CA GLY A 73 2.61 7.10 2.30
C GLY A 73 2.09 5.91 1.50
N GLY A 74 2.46 4.72 1.96
CA GLY A 74 1.91 3.42 1.57
C GLY A 74 1.86 3.09 0.07
N ALA A 75 2.60 2.08 -0.41
CA ALA A 75 2.57 1.71 -1.82
C ALA A 75 1.14 1.32 -2.29
N GLY A 76 0.39 0.61 -1.45
CA GLY A 76 -1.02 0.29 -1.72
C GLY A 76 -1.89 1.54 -1.81
N ASP A 77 -1.65 2.53 -0.95
CA ASP A 77 -2.45 3.76 -0.93
C ASP A 77 -2.24 4.58 -2.19
N ILE A 78 -0.99 4.65 -2.70
CA ILE A 78 -0.70 5.29 -3.99
C ILE A 78 -1.44 4.58 -5.12
N LEU A 79 -1.46 3.25 -5.12
CA LEU A 79 -2.19 2.49 -6.14
C LEU A 79 -3.69 2.80 -6.12
N TYR A 80 -4.30 2.98 -4.94
CA TYR A 80 -5.71 3.37 -4.80
C TYR A 80 -6.01 4.76 -5.36
N THR A 81 -5.02 5.64 -5.54
CA THR A 81 -5.24 6.96 -6.18
C THR A 81 -5.29 6.87 -7.70
N THR A 82 -4.82 5.78 -8.31
CA THR A 82 -4.66 5.70 -9.77
C THR A 82 -5.97 5.79 -10.57
N PRO A 83 -7.14 5.28 -10.11
CA PRO A 83 -8.40 5.53 -10.80
C PRO A 83 -8.77 7.02 -10.84
N LEU A 84 -8.47 7.76 -9.76
CA LEU A 84 -8.69 9.21 -9.72
C LEU A 84 -7.77 9.95 -10.70
N LEU A 85 -6.50 9.55 -10.81
CA LEU A 85 -5.57 10.16 -11.78
C LEU A 85 -6.03 9.93 -13.22
N LYS A 86 -6.51 8.72 -13.53
CA LYS A 86 -7.11 8.38 -14.83
C LYS A 86 -8.32 9.26 -15.12
N GLU A 87 -9.18 9.48 -14.14
CA GLU A 87 -10.38 10.31 -14.29
C GLU A 87 -10.02 11.79 -14.44
N LEU A 88 -9.02 12.30 -13.73
CA LEU A 88 -8.51 13.67 -13.91
C LEU A 88 -8.04 13.89 -15.36
N LYS A 89 -7.27 12.97 -15.93
CA LYS A 89 -6.83 13.06 -17.34
C LYS A 89 -7.98 12.96 -18.33
N ARG A 90 -8.99 12.15 -18.04
CA ARG A 90 -10.19 12.03 -18.89
C ARG A 90 -11.00 13.33 -18.87
N ARG A 91 -11.16 13.95 -17.70
CA ARG A 91 -11.99 15.16 -17.49
C ARG A 91 -11.28 16.42 -17.95
N TYR A 92 -9.97 16.47 -17.77
CA TYR A 92 -9.09 17.60 -18.12
C TYR A 92 -7.92 17.11 -19.00
N PRO A 93 -8.16 16.86 -20.30
CA PRO A 93 -7.20 16.13 -21.15
C PRO A 93 -5.86 16.84 -21.32
N ASN A 94 -5.83 18.17 -21.22
CA ASN A 94 -4.61 18.97 -21.35
C ASN A 94 -3.87 19.18 -20.02
N CYS A 95 -4.41 18.70 -18.90
CA CYS A 95 -3.76 18.90 -17.61
C CYS A 95 -2.39 18.18 -17.53
N LYS A 96 -1.49 18.76 -16.74
CA LYS A 96 -0.20 18.18 -16.39
C LYS A 96 -0.20 17.80 -14.92
N ILE A 97 -0.10 16.49 -14.65
CA ILE A 97 -0.12 15.95 -13.29
C ILE A 97 1.31 15.65 -12.85
N THR A 98 1.75 16.34 -11.79
CA THR A 98 2.92 15.99 -11.01
C THR A 98 2.47 15.24 -9.77
N TYR A 99 3.03 14.05 -9.54
CA TYR A 99 2.71 13.25 -8.37
C TYR A 99 3.81 13.37 -7.31
N CYS A 100 3.43 13.64 -6.07
CA CYS A 100 4.34 13.68 -4.94
C CYS A 100 4.17 12.43 -4.07
N ALA A 101 5.23 11.63 -3.94
CA ALA A 101 5.26 10.43 -3.10
C ALA A 101 6.60 10.28 -2.38
N GLY A 102 6.66 9.33 -1.42
CA GLY A 102 7.88 9.01 -0.69
C GLY A 102 9.01 8.51 -1.59
N ALA A 103 10.25 8.70 -1.14
CA ALA A 103 11.49 8.46 -1.91
C ALA A 103 11.62 7.04 -2.50
N ARG A 104 10.96 6.04 -1.91
CA ARG A 104 11.03 4.63 -2.34
C ARG A 104 9.97 4.23 -3.37
N LEU A 105 9.10 5.16 -3.76
CA LEU A 105 7.90 4.87 -4.56
C LEU A 105 7.83 5.54 -5.95
N PRO A 106 8.92 6.18 -6.47
CA PRO A 106 8.86 6.82 -7.80
C PRO A 106 8.46 5.85 -8.91
N TRP A 107 8.91 4.60 -8.84
CA TRP A 107 8.62 3.55 -9.82
C TRP A 107 7.11 3.30 -9.99
N LEU A 108 6.33 3.48 -8.91
CA LEU A 108 4.89 3.21 -8.92
C LEU A 108 4.12 4.19 -9.80
N VAL A 109 4.61 5.42 -9.90
CA VAL A 109 3.99 6.50 -10.69
C VAL A 109 4.74 6.80 -11.98
N ALA A 110 6.03 6.44 -12.08
CA ALA A 110 6.90 6.74 -13.23
C ALA A 110 6.37 6.16 -14.56
N HIS A 111 5.70 5.02 -14.52
CA HIS A 111 5.12 4.36 -15.70
C HIS A 111 3.60 4.52 -15.78
N ASN A 112 2.98 5.33 -14.90
CA ASN A 112 1.56 5.59 -14.97
C ASN A 112 1.26 6.62 -16.07
N PRO A 113 0.45 6.28 -17.10
CA PRO A 113 0.17 7.18 -18.22
C PRO A 113 -0.56 8.46 -17.81
N SER A 114 -1.15 8.48 -16.62
CA SER A 114 -1.84 9.67 -16.08
C SER A 114 -0.90 10.60 -15.30
N VAL A 115 0.38 10.26 -15.16
CA VAL A 115 1.37 11.07 -14.42
C VAL A 115 2.42 11.60 -15.39
N ASP A 116 2.57 12.93 -15.47
CA ASP A 116 3.54 13.56 -16.36
C ASP A 116 4.92 13.74 -15.69
N SER A 117 4.95 13.90 -14.36
CA SER A 117 6.19 14.07 -13.61
C SER A 117 6.04 13.64 -12.15
N PHE A 118 7.17 13.48 -11.50
CA PHE A 118 7.26 13.05 -10.10
C PHE A 118 8.10 14.04 -9.30
N ILE A 119 7.69 14.27 -8.05
CA ILE A 119 8.46 15.00 -7.05
C ILE A 119 8.48 14.22 -5.74
N GLN A 120 9.63 14.25 -5.06
CA GLN A 120 9.81 13.49 -3.83
C GLN A 120 9.24 14.25 -2.63
N TYR A 121 8.50 13.52 -1.78
CA TYR A 121 8.10 13.99 -0.46
C TYR A 121 9.26 13.90 0.54
N PRO A 122 9.45 14.83 1.49
CA PRO A 122 8.61 16.00 1.78
C PRO A 122 8.83 17.16 0.80
N LEU A 123 7.76 17.93 0.58
CA LEU A 123 7.77 19.10 -0.29
C LEU A 123 8.32 20.32 0.43
N ARG A 124 9.19 21.09 -0.24
CA ARG A 124 9.44 22.47 0.13
C ARG A 124 8.26 23.33 -0.32
N LEU A 125 7.91 24.35 0.45
CA LEU A 125 6.82 25.24 0.06
C LEU A 125 7.06 25.93 -1.29
N SER A 126 8.33 26.22 -1.63
CA SER A 126 8.74 26.73 -2.94
C SER A 126 8.36 25.80 -4.10
N ASP A 127 8.37 24.50 -3.88
CA ASP A 127 8.05 23.51 -4.91
C ASP A 127 6.57 23.57 -5.32
N CYS A 128 5.73 24.15 -4.46
CA CYS A 128 4.30 24.30 -4.69
C CYS A 128 3.95 25.53 -5.55
N ALA A 129 4.85 26.50 -5.69
CA ALA A 129 4.56 27.78 -6.31
C ALA A 129 4.25 27.72 -7.81
N GLY A 130 4.69 26.66 -8.49
CA GLY A 130 4.50 26.48 -9.94
C GLY A 130 3.22 25.77 -10.36
N TYR A 131 2.32 25.42 -9.41
CA TYR A 131 1.10 24.66 -9.69
C TYR A 131 -0.13 25.55 -9.58
N ASP A 132 -1.07 25.35 -10.51
CA ASP A 132 -2.38 26.01 -10.49
C ASP A 132 -3.27 25.39 -9.42
N GLN A 133 -3.18 24.06 -9.27
CA GLN A 133 -4.00 23.27 -8.36
C GLN A 133 -3.13 22.31 -7.53
N ILE A 134 -3.47 22.16 -6.25
CA ILE A 134 -2.78 21.24 -5.32
C ILE A 134 -3.82 20.35 -4.64
N LEU A 135 -3.87 19.08 -5.06
CA LEU A 135 -4.74 18.07 -4.50
C LEU A 135 -3.98 17.30 -3.41
N ASN A 136 -4.31 17.57 -2.17
CA ASN A 136 -3.76 16.85 -1.02
C ASN A 136 -4.64 15.65 -0.65
N LEU A 137 -4.11 14.45 -0.82
CA LEU A 137 -4.79 13.18 -0.51
C LEU A 137 -4.32 12.55 0.82
N GLU A 138 -3.44 13.24 1.57
CA GLU A 138 -3.03 12.79 2.89
C GLU A 138 -4.20 12.85 3.87
N GLY A 139 -4.34 11.79 4.67
CA GLY A 139 -5.44 11.69 5.64
C GLY A 139 -6.79 11.26 5.05
N ALA A 140 -6.90 11.04 3.74
CA ALA A 140 -8.17 10.74 3.07
C ALA A 140 -8.77 9.38 3.48
N ILE A 141 -7.92 8.38 3.72
CA ILE A 141 -8.35 7.01 4.06
C ILE A 141 -8.17 6.68 5.54
N GLU A 142 -7.41 7.47 6.25
CA GLU A 142 -7.13 7.28 7.67
C GLU A 142 -8.39 7.55 8.49
N GLY A 143 -8.79 6.56 9.29
CA GLY A 143 -10.02 6.63 10.08
C GLY A 143 -11.31 6.36 9.31
N ASN A 144 -11.26 6.11 8.00
CA ASN A 144 -12.44 5.68 7.25
C ASN A 144 -12.71 4.18 7.45
N THR A 145 -13.94 3.85 7.80
CA THR A 145 -14.39 2.48 8.11
C THR A 145 -15.51 1.99 7.22
N THR A 146 -16.00 2.82 6.30
CA THR A 146 -17.21 2.57 5.51
C THR A 146 -17.00 2.61 4.00
N ASP A 147 -16.09 3.44 3.53
CA ASP A 147 -15.93 3.67 2.10
C ASP A 147 -14.75 2.88 1.53
N HIS A 148 -14.85 2.51 0.27
CA HIS A 148 -13.71 1.98 -0.47
C HIS A 148 -12.58 3.02 -0.55
N ALA A 149 -11.32 2.59 -0.49
CA ALA A 149 -10.16 3.51 -0.49
C ALA A 149 -10.15 4.47 -1.69
N VAL A 150 -10.54 4.00 -2.88
CA VAL A 150 -10.69 4.86 -4.08
C VAL A 150 -11.71 5.96 -3.87
N ASP A 151 -12.86 5.62 -3.25
CA ASP A 151 -13.93 6.59 -3.01
C ASP A 151 -13.55 7.64 -1.96
N CYS A 152 -12.71 7.27 -0.99
CA CYS A 152 -12.17 8.24 -0.04
C CYS A 152 -11.36 9.33 -0.76
N PHE A 153 -10.47 8.93 -1.68
CA PHE A 153 -9.71 9.88 -2.50
C PHE A 153 -10.60 10.68 -3.45
N ALA A 154 -11.58 10.02 -4.05
CA ALA A 154 -12.56 10.64 -4.94
C ALA A 154 -13.37 11.73 -4.21
N LYS A 155 -13.80 11.48 -2.97
CA LYS A 155 -14.52 12.46 -2.13
C LYS A 155 -13.66 13.69 -1.84
N VAL A 156 -12.38 13.50 -1.50
CA VAL A 156 -11.46 14.63 -1.27
C VAL A 156 -11.27 15.45 -2.54
N ALA A 157 -11.19 14.79 -3.68
CA ALA A 157 -11.05 15.47 -4.98
C ALA A 157 -12.34 16.09 -5.49
N GLY A 158 -13.52 15.72 -4.98
CA GLY A 158 -14.81 16.08 -5.56
C GLY A 158 -15.04 15.50 -6.95
N ILE A 159 -14.35 14.43 -7.30
CA ILE A 159 -14.35 13.79 -8.63
C ILE A 159 -14.55 12.30 -8.47
N THR A 160 -15.61 11.76 -9.05
CA THR A 160 -15.89 10.31 -9.00
C THR A 160 -15.30 9.62 -10.22
N PRO A 161 -14.39 8.64 -10.05
CA PRO A 161 -13.89 7.81 -11.15
C PRO A 161 -15.01 6.97 -11.78
N LEU A 162 -14.86 6.66 -13.07
CA LEU A 162 -15.82 5.79 -13.79
C LEU A 162 -15.83 4.36 -13.24
N ASP A 163 -14.68 3.90 -12.79
CA ASP A 163 -14.48 2.58 -12.20
C ASP A 163 -13.38 2.63 -11.13
N ARG A 164 -13.25 1.57 -10.32
CA ARG A 164 -12.21 1.42 -9.30
C ARG A 164 -11.02 0.58 -9.78
N SER A 165 -10.81 0.46 -11.09
CA SER A 165 -9.72 -0.33 -11.66
C SER A 165 -8.37 0.34 -11.43
N TYR A 166 -7.48 -0.34 -10.73
CA TYR A 166 -6.14 0.17 -10.44
C TYR A 166 -5.25 0.15 -11.70
N VAL A 167 -4.45 1.18 -11.87
CA VAL A 167 -3.48 1.28 -12.96
C VAL A 167 -2.08 1.02 -12.41
N LEU A 168 -1.50 -0.11 -12.82
CA LEU A 168 -0.14 -0.51 -12.47
C LEU A 168 0.62 -0.87 -13.74
N ASN A 169 1.67 -0.13 -14.05
CA ASN A 169 2.58 -0.42 -15.14
C ASN A 169 3.97 -0.71 -14.58
N LEU A 170 4.41 -1.94 -14.71
CA LEU A 170 5.76 -2.34 -14.35
C LEU A 170 6.70 -2.10 -15.54
N ASN A 171 7.99 -1.91 -15.26
CA ASN A 171 9.01 -1.81 -16.31
C ASN A 171 9.06 -3.13 -17.11
N PRO A 172 8.77 -3.12 -18.42
CA PRO A 172 8.68 -4.35 -19.22
C PRO A 172 10.03 -5.09 -19.34
N VAL A 173 11.14 -4.38 -19.29
CA VAL A 173 12.49 -4.99 -19.30
C VAL A 173 12.70 -5.77 -18.01
N LYS A 174 12.36 -5.19 -16.87
CA LYS A 174 12.45 -5.87 -15.56
C LYS A 174 11.51 -7.07 -15.48
N VAL A 175 10.29 -6.94 -15.99
CA VAL A 175 9.33 -8.07 -16.08
C VAL A 175 9.93 -9.21 -16.90
N GLY A 176 10.50 -8.93 -18.10
CA GLY A 176 11.17 -9.95 -18.91
C GLY A 176 12.34 -10.61 -18.21
N GLN A 177 13.16 -9.84 -17.48
CA GLN A 177 14.29 -10.36 -16.71
C GLN A 177 13.82 -11.22 -15.50
N ALA A 178 12.72 -10.86 -14.87
CA ALA A 178 12.22 -11.51 -13.66
C ALA A 178 11.84 -12.98 -13.89
N SER A 179 11.48 -13.37 -15.12
CA SER A 179 11.19 -14.76 -15.47
C SER A 179 12.38 -15.71 -15.19
N ASN A 180 13.59 -15.19 -15.26
CA ASN A 180 14.84 -15.96 -15.08
C ASN A 180 15.31 -16.02 -13.63
N PHE A 181 14.77 -15.19 -12.73
CA PHE A 181 15.21 -15.13 -11.33
C PHE A 181 14.84 -16.37 -10.53
N ILE A 182 13.70 -16.97 -10.85
CA ILE A 182 13.19 -18.13 -10.10
C ILE A 182 12.76 -19.21 -11.09
N PRO A 183 13.50 -20.31 -11.21
CA PRO A 183 13.06 -21.45 -12.02
C PRO A 183 11.67 -21.92 -11.55
N ARG A 184 10.79 -22.21 -12.52
CA ARG A 184 9.46 -22.75 -12.20
C ARG A 184 9.62 -24.14 -11.60
N HIS A 185 8.97 -24.35 -10.47
CA HIS A 185 8.91 -25.62 -9.77
C HIS A 185 7.47 -25.90 -9.35
N GLY A 186 7.00 -27.12 -9.57
CA GLY A 186 5.63 -27.51 -9.25
C GLY A 186 4.59 -27.08 -10.28
N ARG A 187 3.35 -27.50 -10.00
CA ARG A 187 2.17 -27.28 -10.86
C ARG A 187 1.79 -25.81 -10.93
N TYR A 188 1.82 -25.11 -9.80
CA TYR A 188 1.49 -23.70 -9.67
C TYR A 188 2.59 -22.94 -8.92
N ARG A 189 2.65 -21.64 -9.13
CA ARG A 189 3.53 -20.71 -8.42
C ARG A 189 2.69 -19.63 -7.76
N VAL A 190 2.84 -19.45 -6.45
CA VAL A 190 2.06 -18.50 -5.66
C VAL A 190 2.98 -17.51 -4.96
N ALA A 191 2.74 -16.20 -5.18
CA ALA A 191 3.39 -15.16 -4.42
C ALA A 191 2.75 -15.05 -3.04
N ILE A 192 3.56 -14.98 -1.98
CA ILE A 192 3.06 -14.93 -0.61
C ILE A 192 3.66 -13.74 0.12
N GLN A 193 2.80 -12.82 0.60
CA GLN A 193 3.18 -11.76 1.55
C GLN A 193 2.63 -12.12 2.94
N PRO A 194 3.47 -12.64 3.83
CA PRO A 194 3.01 -13.21 5.09
C PRO A 194 2.71 -12.18 6.17
N ARG A 195 3.26 -10.96 6.05
CA ARG A 195 3.17 -9.92 7.08
C ARG A 195 2.65 -8.61 6.51
N ALA A 196 1.93 -7.88 7.35
CA ALA A 196 1.59 -6.48 7.16
C ALA A 196 2.47 -5.59 8.06
N SER A 197 2.32 -4.28 7.94
CA SER A 197 3.00 -3.28 8.78
C SER A 197 2.48 -3.27 10.24
N SER A 198 1.49 -4.10 10.57
CA SER A 198 0.80 -4.09 11.85
C SER A 198 0.53 -5.51 12.34
N PRO A 199 0.71 -5.79 13.67
CA PRO A 199 0.36 -7.08 14.28
C PRO A 199 -1.10 -7.47 14.08
N VAL A 200 -2.05 -6.54 14.15
CA VAL A 200 -3.49 -6.81 13.99
C VAL A 200 -3.87 -7.29 12.57
N ARG A 201 -2.99 -7.09 11.60
CA ARG A 201 -3.14 -7.52 10.21
C ARG A 201 -2.20 -8.65 9.83
N THR A 202 -1.37 -9.11 10.75
CA THR A 202 -0.39 -10.17 10.49
C THR A 202 -0.89 -11.50 10.99
N TYR A 203 -0.96 -12.49 10.09
CA TYR A 203 -1.30 -13.86 10.44
C TYR A 203 -0.12 -14.50 11.19
N PRO A 204 -0.36 -15.33 12.24
CA PRO A 204 0.72 -15.88 13.04
C PRO A 204 1.75 -16.66 12.21
N ASP A 205 3.03 -16.38 12.40
CA ASP A 205 4.11 -16.99 11.62
C ASP A 205 4.11 -18.52 11.68
N SER A 206 3.83 -19.10 12.86
CA SER A 206 3.74 -20.56 13.04
C SER A 206 2.61 -21.18 12.21
N LEU A 207 1.49 -20.47 12.04
CA LEU A 207 0.37 -20.91 11.21
C LEU A 207 0.65 -20.65 9.72
N MET A 208 1.26 -19.50 9.37
CA MET A 208 1.67 -19.24 7.99
C MET A 208 2.70 -20.27 7.51
N SER A 209 3.61 -20.70 8.37
CA SER A 209 4.55 -21.78 8.02
C SER A 209 3.85 -23.11 7.73
N GLN A 210 2.72 -23.40 8.39
CA GLN A 210 1.88 -24.56 8.09
C GLN A 210 1.19 -24.40 6.74
N VAL A 211 0.67 -23.19 6.42
CA VAL A 211 0.10 -22.90 5.09
C VAL A 211 1.12 -23.20 4.00
N VAL A 212 2.33 -22.69 4.14
CA VAL A 212 3.40 -22.91 3.15
C VAL A 212 3.71 -24.40 2.99
N ARG A 213 3.79 -25.18 4.09
CA ARG A 213 4.00 -26.63 4.01
C ARG A 213 2.86 -27.36 3.31
N GLU A 214 1.61 -27.00 3.60
CA GLU A 214 0.42 -27.53 2.93
C GLU A 214 0.48 -27.28 1.41
N LEU A 215 0.82 -26.05 1.01
CA LEU A 215 0.95 -25.66 -0.40
C LEU A 215 2.08 -26.45 -1.10
N MET A 216 3.24 -26.54 -0.46
CA MET A 216 4.36 -27.34 -1.00
C MET A 216 4.00 -28.84 -1.14
N GLY A 217 3.25 -29.40 -0.18
CA GLY A 217 2.73 -30.76 -0.25
C GLY A 217 1.74 -31.00 -1.39
N ARG A 218 1.15 -29.92 -1.95
CA ARG A 218 0.24 -29.95 -3.11
C ARG A 218 0.93 -29.57 -4.44
N ASP A 219 2.25 -29.63 -4.48
CA ASP A 219 3.06 -29.29 -5.65
C ASP A 219 2.90 -27.82 -6.08
N ILE A 220 2.75 -26.91 -5.11
CA ILE A 220 2.66 -25.46 -5.31
C ILE A 220 3.97 -24.80 -4.85
N GLN A 221 4.64 -24.11 -5.76
CA GLN A 221 5.83 -23.33 -5.46
C GLN A 221 5.44 -22.01 -4.73
N CYS A 222 6.02 -21.80 -3.55
CA CYS A 222 5.79 -20.62 -2.73
C CYS A 222 6.90 -19.60 -2.93
N VAL A 223 6.55 -18.41 -3.43
CA VAL A 223 7.46 -17.27 -3.61
C VAL A 223 7.19 -16.25 -2.51
N ILE A 224 8.05 -16.21 -1.50
CA ILE A 224 7.85 -15.30 -0.36
C ILE A 224 8.32 -13.92 -0.73
N VAL A 225 7.37 -12.99 -0.81
CA VAL A 225 7.59 -11.57 -1.05
C VAL A 225 7.72 -10.86 0.29
N ALA A 226 8.90 -10.31 0.56
CA ALA A 226 9.18 -9.59 1.79
C ALA A 226 9.91 -8.30 1.46
N GLU A 227 9.61 -7.24 2.19
CA GLU A 227 10.33 -5.98 2.06
C GLU A 227 11.80 -6.17 2.43
N HIS A 228 12.70 -5.50 1.69
CA HIS A 228 14.14 -5.49 1.98
C HIS A 228 14.36 -5.02 3.44
N GLY A 229 15.07 -5.80 4.23
CA GLY A 229 15.30 -5.52 5.66
C GLY A 229 14.22 -6.05 6.61
N SER A 230 13.14 -6.70 6.11
CA SER A 230 12.22 -7.40 7.00
C SER A 230 12.91 -8.60 7.66
N ILE A 231 12.66 -8.77 8.97
CA ILE A 231 13.30 -9.79 9.83
C ILE A 231 12.89 -11.25 9.46
N ILE A 232 12.02 -11.42 8.48
CA ILE A 232 11.60 -12.77 8.07
C ILE A 232 12.71 -13.40 7.27
N THR A 233 13.45 -14.30 7.88
CA THR A 233 14.32 -15.19 7.15
C THR A 233 13.59 -16.50 6.85
N PRO A 234 13.77 -17.13 5.70
CA PRO A 234 13.26 -18.48 5.45
C PRO A 234 13.77 -19.49 6.48
N ASN A 235 14.94 -19.22 7.07
CA ASN A 235 15.54 -20.05 8.13
C ASN A 235 14.69 -20.07 9.41
N ASP A 236 13.91 -19.02 9.70
CA ASP A 236 13.04 -18.98 10.87
C ASP A 236 11.84 -19.94 10.71
N TRP A 237 11.41 -20.17 9.46
CA TRP A 237 10.30 -21.07 9.16
C TRP A 237 10.72 -22.46 8.73
N PHE A 238 11.88 -22.58 8.07
CA PHE A 238 12.41 -23.82 7.48
C PHE A 238 13.92 -23.90 7.66
N PRO A 239 14.40 -24.49 8.77
CA PRO A 239 15.83 -24.63 9.00
C PRO A 239 16.47 -25.54 7.94
N LYS A 240 17.47 -25.00 7.24
CA LYS A 240 18.56 -25.70 6.54
C LYS A 240 18.30 -26.40 5.21
N THR A 241 17.19 -26.28 4.53
CA THR A 241 17.07 -26.82 3.17
C THR A 241 16.75 -25.72 2.17
N VAL A 242 17.62 -25.56 1.16
CA VAL A 242 17.27 -24.81 -0.06
C VAL A 242 16.23 -25.64 -0.80
N ASN A 243 14.96 -25.37 -0.56
CA ASN A 243 13.89 -26.02 -1.29
C ASN A 243 13.44 -25.09 -2.42
N LEU A 244 13.61 -25.53 -3.67
CA LEU A 244 13.16 -24.78 -4.86
C LEU A 244 11.64 -24.51 -4.85
N ALA A 245 10.88 -25.23 -4.04
CA ALA A 245 9.45 -24.97 -3.84
C ALA A 245 9.19 -23.75 -2.97
N MET A 246 10.21 -23.19 -2.31
CA MET A 246 10.09 -21.95 -1.54
C MET A 246 11.28 -21.05 -1.81
N VAL A 247 11.02 -19.85 -2.27
CA VAL A 247 12.04 -18.85 -2.59
C VAL A 247 11.69 -17.53 -1.92
N LYS A 248 12.65 -16.96 -1.19
CA LYS A 248 12.55 -15.58 -0.68
C LYS A 248 13.20 -14.63 -1.67
N ILE A 249 12.54 -13.53 -1.95
CA ILE A 249 13.04 -12.49 -2.85
C ILE A 249 13.50 -11.29 -2.02
N PRO A 250 14.81 -11.09 -1.79
CA PRO A 250 15.36 -9.90 -1.16
C PRO A 250 15.52 -8.77 -2.17
N LEU A 251 14.46 -8.45 -2.90
CA LEU A 251 14.46 -7.47 -3.99
C LEU A 251 13.77 -6.17 -3.56
N SER A 252 13.94 -5.13 -4.35
CA SER A 252 13.08 -3.93 -4.24
C SER A 252 11.60 -4.31 -4.45
N TRP A 253 10.68 -3.45 -4.05
CA TRP A 253 9.25 -3.68 -4.30
C TRP A 253 8.95 -3.85 -5.79
N GLU A 254 9.51 -2.98 -6.64
CA GLU A 254 9.31 -3.08 -8.10
C GLU A 254 9.78 -4.43 -8.65
N ASP A 255 11.01 -4.85 -8.31
CA ASP A 255 11.57 -6.10 -8.78
C ASP A 255 10.80 -7.31 -8.24
N SER A 256 10.34 -7.24 -6.98
CA SER A 256 9.47 -8.26 -6.39
C SER A 256 8.15 -8.39 -7.15
N LEU A 257 7.52 -7.26 -7.53
CA LEU A 257 6.27 -7.28 -8.31
C LEU A 257 6.50 -7.79 -9.74
N CYS A 258 7.67 -7.52 -10.34
CA CYS A 258 8.04 -8.15 -11.60
C CYS A 258 8.08 -9.68 -11.49
N VAL A 259 8.56 -10.23 -10.38
CA VAL A 259 8.48 -11.69 -10.11
C VAL A 259 7.05 -12.14 -9.88
N VAL A 260 6.25 -11.38 -9.11
CA VAL A 260 4.83 -11.68 -8.85
C VAL A 260 4.03 -11.75 -10.16
N SER A 261 4.38 -10.95 -11.16
CA SER A 261 3.70 -10.99 -12.48
C SER A 261 3.82 -12.35 -13.17
N HIS A 262 4.82 -13.18 -12.82
CA HIS A 262 5.01 -14.54 -13.31
C HIS A 262 4.41 -15.61 -12.38
N CYS A 263 3.74 -15.23 -11.30
CA CYS A 263 3.01 -16.16 -10.44
C CYS A 263 1.59 -16.40 -10.97
N ASP A 264 1.01 -17.53 -10.63
CA ASP A 264 -0.34 -17.92 -11.04
C ASP A 264 -1.40 -17.27 -10.13
N ALA A 265 -1.07 -17.05 -8.86
CA ALA A 265 -1.91 -16.40 -7.87
C ALA A 265 -1.07 -15.68 -6.79
N ALA A 266 -1.73 -14.92 -5.94
CA ALA A 266 -1.11 -14.31 -4.77
C ALA A 266 -1.90 -14.61 -3.49
N LEU A 267 -1.18 -14.92 -2.40
CA LEU A 267 -1.69 -15.03 -1.05
C LEU A 267 -1.10 -13.92 -0.20
N ALA A 268 -1.93 -13.17 0.48
CA ALA A 268 -1.41 -12.18 1.42
C ALA A 268 -2.36 -11.96 2.61
N VAL A 269 -1.81 -11.47 3.70
CA VAL A 269 -2.59 -10.79 4.74
C VAL A 269 -3.09 -9.45 4.18
N ASP A 270 -3.88 -8.69 4.94
CA ASP A 270 -4.29 -7.33 4.57
C ASP A 270 -3.05 -6.43 4.36
N SER A 271 -2.56 -6.41 3.14
CA SER A 271 -1.31 -5.76 2.73
C SER A 271 -1.31 -5.35 1.26
N SER A 272 -0.30 -4.60 0.85
CA SER A 272 -0.21 -4.04 -0.50
C SER A 272 -0.11 -5.08 -1.63
N LEU A 273 0.27 -6.33 -1.35
CA LEU A 273 0.33 -7.35 -2.41
C LEU A 273 -1.05 -7.66 -3.00
N ILE A 274 -2.14 -7.61 -2.20
CA ILE A 274 -3.50 -7.84 -2.70
C ILE A 274 -3.86 -6.87 -3.83
N PRO A 275 -3.84 -5.54 -3.61
CA PRO A 275 -4.18 -4.60 -4.67
C PRO A 275 -3.21 -4.65 -5.86
N PHE A 276 -1.91 -4.89 -5.64
CA PHE A 276 -0.95 -5.03 -6.72
C PHE A 276 -1.21 -6.26 -7.60
N ALA A 277 -1.42 -7.42 -6.99
CA ALA A 277 -1.73 -8.64 -7.72
C ALA A 277 -3.06 -8.52 -8.49
N SER A 278 -4.07 -7.89 -7.87
CA SER A 278 -5.35 -7.59 -8.52
C SER A 278 -5.17 -6.69 -9.74
N ALA A 279 -4.35 -5.63 -9.64
CA ALA A 279 -4.04 -4.73 -10.76
C ALA A 279 -3.32 -5.45 -11.92
N MET A 280 -2.59 -6.53 -11.62
CA MET A 280 -1.96 -7.41 -12.62
C MET A 280 -2.90 -8.49 -13.16
N GLY A 281 -4.19 -8.48 -12.80
CA GLY A 281 -5.17 -9.49 -13.19
C GLY A 281 -4.94 -10.87 -12.53
N LYS A 282 -4.12 -10.94 -11.48
CA LYS A 282 -3.86 -12.20 -10.78
C LYS A 282 -4.97 -12.53 -9.79
N PRO A 283 -5.40 -13.79 -9.71
CA PRO A 283 -6.23 -14.25 -8.61
C PRO A 283 -5.53 -14.03 -7.27
N THR A 284 -6.29 -13.61 -6.27
CA THR A 284 -5.75 -13.32 -4.95
C THR A 284 -6.53 -14.05 -3.86
N VAL A 285 -5.81 -14.48 -2.83
CA VAL A 285 -6.38 -14.95 -1.57
C VAL A 285 -5.93 -13.99 -0.48
N GLY A 286 -6.88 -13.40 0.22
CA GLY A 286 -6.60 -12.44 1.27
C GLY A 286 -7.01 -12.96 2.66
N ILE A 287 -6.10 -12.85 3.63
CA ILE A 287 -6.37 -13.19 5.02
C ILE A 287 -6.76 -11.92 5.74
N TRP A 288 -8.02 -11.83 6.15
CA TRP A 288 -8.63 -10.62 6.70
C TRP A 288 -9.05 -10.80 8.16
N GLY A 289 -8.76 -9.80 8.97
CA GLY A 289 -9.15 -9.80 10.38
C GLY A 289 -9.70 -8.43 10.79
N SER A 290 -8.84 -7.42 10.79
CA SER A 290 -9.20 -6.07 11.23
C SER A 290 -9.96 -5.24 10.20
N PHE A 291 -9.77 -5.50 8.90
CA PHE A 291 -10.41 -4.76 7.80
C PHE A 291 -11.35 -5.63 6.98
N LYS A 292 -12.34 -4.99 6.34
CA LYS A 292 -13.20 -5.60 5.34
C LYS A 292 -12.50 -5.56 3.97
N HIS A 293 -12.50 -6.70 3.26
CA HIS A 293 -11.84 -6.80 1.95
C HIS A 293 -12.46 -5.88 0.89
N ASP A 294 -13.78 -5.71 0.92
CA ASP A 294 -14.54 -4.88 -0.03
C ASP A 294 -14.18 -3.40 -0.01
N LEU A 295 -13.49 -2.94 1.02
CA LEU A 295 -12.96 -1.57 1.11
C LEU A 295 -11.56 -1.41 0.49
N ARG A 296 -10.93 -2.50 0.04
CA ARG A 296 -9.54 -2.53 -0.41
C ARG A 296 -9.31 -3.30 -1.70
N VAL A 297 -10.27 -4.10 -2.14
CA VAL A 297 -10.14 -4.95 -3.32
C VAL A 297 -10.80 -4.27 -4.51
N MET A 298 -10.11 -4.28 -5.65
CA MET A 298 -10.57 -3.72 -6.92
C MET A 298 -11.86 -4.41 -7.40
N ASP A 299 -12.78 -3.65 -7.96
CA ASP A 299 -14.01 -4.19 -8.56
C ASP A 299 -13.67 -5.20 -9.67
N GLY A 300 -14.38 -6.33 -9.69
CA GLY A 300 -14.18 -7.39 -10.68
C GLY A 300 -12.91 -8.23 -10.50
N ALA A 301 -12.11 -7.98 -9.46
CA ALA A 301 -10.94 -8.80 -9.17
C ALA A 301 -11.35 -10.23 -8.74
N ARG A 302 -10.59 -11.23 -9.21
CA ARG A 302 -10.72 -12.62 -8.73
C ARG A 302 -10.12 -12.71 -7.32
N HIS A 303 -10.90 -12.40 -6.30
CA HIS A 303 -10.46 -12.38 -4.91
C HIS A 303 -11.23 -13.37 -4.04
N ILE A 304 -10.51 -14.17 -3.25
CA ILE A 304 -11.08 -15.07 -2.24
C ILE A 304 -10.72 -14.52 -0.86
N PRO A 305 -11.66 -13.88 -0.15
CA PRO A 305 -11.41 -13.42 1.20
C PRO A 305 -11.52 -14.58 2.20
N ILE A 306 -10.56 -14.67 3.10
CA ILE A 306 -10.56 -15.60 4.23
C ILE A 306 -10.65 -14.80 5.52
N TYR A 307 -11.69 -15.07 6.29
CA TYR A 307 -11.92 -14.44 7.59
C TYR A 307 -11.78 -15.43 8.73
N GLY A 308 -11.55 -14.94 9.92
CA GLY A 308 -11.62 -15.70 11.14
C GLY A 308 -13.06 -16.17 11.45
N LYS A 309 -13.21 -16.92 12.53
CA LYS A 309 -14.48 -17.59 12.88
C LYS A 309 -15.36 -16.76 13.81
N GLY A 310 -15.12 -15.46 13.92
CA GLY A 310 -15.89 -14.58 14.82
C GLY A 310 -15.55 -14.81 16.30
N VAL A 311 -14.31 -15.23 16.59
CA VAL A 311 -13.85 -15.40 17.98
C VAL A 311 -13.62 -14.04 18.65
N CYS A 312 -13.27 -13.04 17.87
CA CYS A 312 -13.14 -11.67 18.32
C CYS A 312 -14.44 -10.90 18.03
N ARG A 313 -15.18 -10.52 19.08
CA ARG A 313 -16.44 -9.74 18.96
C ARG A 313 -16.25 -8.36 18.28
N LEU A 314 -15.01 -7.89 18.17
CA LEU A 314 -14.66 -6.59 17.62
C LEU A 314 -14.25 -6.66 16.14
N ALA A 315 -14.07 -7.85 15.58
CA ALA A 315 -13.71 -7.99 14.18
C ALA A 315 -14.93 -7.84 13.25
N PRO A 316 -14.78 -7.14 12.11
CA PRO A 316 -13.63 -6.36 11.69
C PRO A 316 -13.53 -5.03 12.47
N CYS A 317 -12.46 -4.87 13.25
CA CYS A 317 -12.31 -3.73 14.15
C CYS A 317 -11.85 -2.43 13.46
N MET A 318 -11.50 -2.48 12.18
CA MET A 318 -11.05 -1.34 11.36
C MET A 318 -9.88 -0.54 11.96
N HIS A 319 -9.05 -1.20 12.77
CA HIS A 319 -7.93 -0.55 13.45
C HIS A 319 -6.62 -0.61 12.68
N HIS A 320 -5.95 0.53 12.68
CA HIS A 320 -4.59 0.71 12.22
C HIS A 320 -3.53 0.45 13.32
N PRO A 321 -2.25 0.31 12.93
CA PRO A 321 -1.14 -0.01 13.82
C PRO A 321 -0.96 0.98 14.96
N GLY A 322 -0.46 0.49 16.06
CA GLY A 322 -0.22 1.27 17.28
C GLY A 322 -1.44 1.39 18.17
N CYS A 323 -2.48 0.65 17.90
CA CYS A 323 -3.71 0.67 18.67
C CYS A 323 -3.54 0.04 20.05
N SER A 324 -3.13 0.83 21.01
CA SER A 324 -3.63 0.71 22.40
C SER A 324 -5.00 1.39 22.49
N THR A 325 -5.88 1.17 21.53
CA THR A 325 -7.12 1.93 21.42
C THR A 325 -8.20 1.32 22.26
N THR A 326 -8.78 2.17 23.07
CA THR A 326 -10.09 1.96 23.68
C THR A 326 -11.14 2.01 22.57
N PHE A 327 -11.88 0.93 22.37
CA PHE A 327 -13.02 0.95 21.46
C PHE A 327 -14.14 1.83 22.06
N PRO A 328 -15.00 2.46 21.23
CA PRO A 328 -16.12 3.27 21.72
C PRO A 328 -17.02 2.54 22.69
N GLU A 329 -17.06 1.21 22.65
CA GLU A 329 -17.85 0.32 23.51
C GLU A 329 -17.09 -0.21 24.75
N GLY A 330 -15.93 0.35 25.08
CA GLY A 330 -15.19 0.01 26.29
C GLY A 330 -14.39 -1.29 26.25
N GLY A 331 -14.05 -1.80 25.06
CA GLY A 331 -13.15 -2.95 24.88
C GLY A 331 -11.71 -2.49 24.57
N HIS A 332 -10.72 -3.28 24.98
CA HIS A 332 -9.32 -3.09 24.58
C HIS A 332 -8.91 -4.21 23.61
N CYS A 333 -8.32 -3.86 22.46
CA CYS A 333 -7.58 -4.82 21.68
C CYS A 333 -6.19 -4.98 22.30
N ASN A 334 -5.99 -6.04 23.01
CA ASN A 334 -4.71 -6.33 23.69
C ASN A 334 -3.70 -6.94 22.69
N VAL A 335 -3.51 -6.30 21.53
CA VAL A 335 -2.61 -6.81 20.50
C VAL A 335 -1.17 -6.39 20.78
N SER A 336 -0.66 -6.82 21.93
CA SER A 336 0.79 -6.89 22.16
C SER A 336 1.44 -8.08 21.42
N GLY A 337 0.65 -8.88 20.69
CA GLY A 337 1.11 -10.09 20.05
C GLY A 337 0.27 -10.53 18.84
N ILE A 338 -0.64 -11.46 19.02
CA ILE A 338 -1.35 -12.17 17.95
C ILE A 338 -2.82 -11.76 17.93
N CYS A 339 -3.35 -11.38 16.77
CA CYS A 339 -4.79 -11.18 16.59
C CYS A 339 -5.51 -12.53 16.65
N GLU A 340 -6.36 -12.71 17.65
CA GLU A 340 -7.10 -13.97 17.89
C GLU A 340 -8.02 -14.32 16.72
N GLU A 341 -8.63 -13.32 16.08
CA GLU A 341 -9.46 -13.53 14.90
C GLU A 341 -8.66 -14.15 13.76
N LEU A 342 -7.47 -13.60 13.46
CA LEU A 342 -6.58 -14.18 12.47
C LEU A 342 -6.09 -15.57 12.88
N ALA A 343 -5.73 -15.76 14.15
CA ALA A 343 -5.24 -17.03 14.67
C ALA A 343 -6.31 -18.15 14.63
N SER A 344 -7.59 -17.81 14.53
CA SER A 344 -8.69 -18.77 14.41
C SER A 344 -8.80 -19.41 13.01
N ILE A 345 -8.16 -18.83 12.01
CA ILE A 345 -8.18 -19.33 10.63
C ILE A 345 -7.27 -20.57 10.53
N LYS A 346 -7.81 -21.64 9.99
CA LYS A 346 -7.02 -22.87 9.83
C LYS A 346 -6.10 -22.77 8.61
N PRO A 347 -4.83 -23.18 8.71
CA PRO A 347 -3.89 -23.20 7.58
C PRO A 347 -4.42 -23.96 6.36
N ARG A 348 -5.12 -25.06 6.57
CA ARG A 348 -5.71 -25.87 5.50
C ARG A 348 -6.78 -25.11 4.71
N ASP A 349 -7.64 -24.32 5.38
CA ASP A 349 -8.69 -23.55 4.72
C ASP A 349 -8.07 -22.50 3.76
N ILE A 350 -6.93 -21.91 4.16
CA ILE A 350 -6.16 -20.99 3.33
C ILE A 350 -5.54 -21.74 2.14
N ALA A 351 -4.92 -22.90 2.37
CA ALA A 351 -4.30 -23.69 1.31
C ALA A 351 -5.33 -24.17 0.27
N ASP A 352 -6.53 -24.57 0.71
CA ASP A 352 -7.64 -24.95 -0.17
C ASP A 352 -8.09 -23.76 -1.05
N ALA A 353 -8.19 -22.56 -0.46
CA ALA A 353 -8.53 -21.34 -1.19
C ALA A 353 -7.45 -20.95 -2.20
N VAL A 354 -6.18 -21.10 -1.86
CA VAL A 354 -5.06 -20.82 -2.78
C VAL A 354 -5.07 -21.79 -3.95
N GLU A 355 -5.25 -23.08 -3.71
CA GLU A 355 -5.33 -24.08 -4.78
C GLU A 355 -6.51 -23.80 -5.72
N LYS A 356 -7.68 -23.42 -5.16
CA LYS A 356 -8.84 -22.98 -5.94
C LYS A 356 -8.56 -21.72 -6.76
N ALA A 357 -7.83 -20.76 -6.21
CA ALA A 357 -7.47 -19.51 -6.91
C ALA A 357 -6.55 -19.76 -8.11
N CYS A 358 -5.68 -20.79 -8.03
CA CYS A 358 -4.78 -21.17 -9.13
C CYS A 358 -5.48 -21.87 -10.30
N GLN A 359 -6.70 -22.36 -10.11
CA GLN A 359 -7.47 -23.00 -11.17
C GLN A 359 -7.99 -21.94 -12.16
N PRO A 360 -8.05 -22.26 -13.47
CA PRO A 360 -8.49 -21.33 -14.48
C PRO A 360 -9.95 -20.87 -14.33
#